data_896dab52da0fec21743aea52c766edbb
#
_entry.id   896dab52da0fec21743aea52c766edbb
#
_cell.length_a   1.000
_cell.length_b   1.000
_cell.length_c   1.000
_cell.angle_alpha   90.00
_cell.angle_beta   90.00
_cell.angle_gamma   90.00
#
_symmetry.space_group_name_H-M   'P 1'
#
loop_
_entity.id
_entity.type
_entity.pdbx_description
1 polymer ?
#
loop_
_entity_poly.entity_id
_entity_poly.type
_entity_poly.pdbx_seq_one_letter_code
_entity_poly.pdbx_strand_id
1 'polypeptide(L)'
;MAITSEIIGKLGGADVESVPVSMSGGGRDTKYLLTRVEVPAGKQVLVAVVGTFTTTQASNGRPDFDIGGFVSYASTDTNAHASASAVLTQSGDVSVISRVATGTSTFVGTVYTAEM
;
A
#
# COMPACT_ATOMS: atom_id res chain seq x y z
N MET A 1 -7.37 8.92 -10.24
CA MET A 1 -6.88 7.69 -10.85
C MET A 1 -8.00 6.68 -10.98
N ALA A 2 -8.22 6.20 -12.19
CA ALA A 2 -9.38 5.35 -12.48
C ALA A 2 -9.43 4.07 -11.63
N ILE A 3 -8.32 3.39 -11.47
CA ILE A 3 -8.27 2.15 -10.72
C ILE A 3 -8.64 2.36 -9.25
N THR A 4 -8.20 3.46 -8.66
CA THR A 4 -8.54 3.78 -7.27
C THR A 4 -10.02 4.07 -7.13
N SER A 5 -10.60 4.81 -8.07
CA SER A 5 -12.03 5.11 -8.08
C SER A 5 -12.86 3.85 -8.23
N GLU A 6 -12.45 2.94 -9.11
CA GLU A 6 -13.14 1.67 -9.30
C GLU A 6 -13.08 0.81 -8.03
N ILE A 7 -11.92 0.75 -7.39
CA ILE A 7 -11.74 0.00 -6.16
C ILE A 7 -12.63 0.56 -5.06
N ILE A 8 -12.59 1.87 -4.85
CA ILE A 8 -13.41 2.51 -3.83
C ILE A 8 -14.90 2.34 -4.13
N GLY A 9 -15.30 2.49 -5.38
CA GLY A 9 -16.69 2.29 -5.79
C GLY A 9 -17.16 0.86 -5.56
N LYS A 10 -16.31 -0.12 -5.87
CA LYS A 10 -16.61 -1.52 -5.64
C LYS A 10 -16.67 -1.84 -4.15
N LEU A 11 -15.70 -1.31 -3.40
CA LEU A 11 -15.63 -1.53 -1.96
C LEU A 11 -16.79 -0.87 -1.23
N GLY A 12 -17.28 0.27 -1.72
CA GLY A 12 -18.35 1.01 -1.08
C GLY A 12 -19.68 0.29 -1.04
N GLY A 13 -19.89 -0.71 -1.90
CA GLY A 13 -21.12 -1.49 -1.94
C GLY A 13 -21.01 -2.87 -1.29
N ALA A 14 -19.89 -3.20 -0.70
CA ALA A 14 -19.62 -4.53 -0.15
C ALA A 14 -19.06 -4.43 1.27
N ASP A 15 -18.69 -5.56 1.84
CA ASP A 15 -18.00 -5.61 3.11
C ASP A 15 -16.57 -5.11 2.93
N VAL A 16 -16.42 -3.82 3.11
CA VAL A 16 -15.13 -3.16 3.00
C VAL A 16 -14.55 -2.94 4.38
N GLU A 17 -13.33 -3.37 4.55
CA GLU A 17 -12.57 -3.02 5.74
C GLU A 17 -11.55 -1.97 5.37
N SER A 18 -11.29 -1.05 6.28
CA SER A 18 -10.27 -0.05 6.12
C SER A 18 -9.48 0.10 7.41
N VAL A 19 -8.20 0.29 7.26
CA VAL A 19 -7.28 0.44 8.37
C VAL A 19 -6.38 1.63 8.09
N PRO A 20 -6.31 2.62 9.00
CA PRO A 20 -5.35 3.70 8.86
C PRO A 20 -3.94 3.15 9.08
N VAL A 21 -3.02 3.56 8.22
CA VAL A 21 -1.64 3.11 8.29
C VAL A 21 -0.70 4.29 8.19
N SER A 22 0.47 4.16 8.79
CA SER A 22 1.51 5.17 8.68
C SER A 22 2.87 4.54 8.92
N MET A 23 3.89 5.15 8.32
CA MET A 23 5.26 4.84 8.65
C MET A 23 6.09 6.12 8.57
N SER A 24 7.11 6.18 9.38
CA SER A 24 8.11 7.26 9.31
C SER A 24 9.45 6.66 9.67
N GLY A 25 10.42 6.88 8.84
CA GLY A 25 11.75 6.36 9.10
C GLY A 25 12.66 6.51 7.90
N GLY A 26 13.88 6.08 8.06
CA GLY A 26 14.89 6.17 7.05
C GLY A 26 15.69 4.89 6.92
N GLY A 27 16.63 4.95 6.02
CA GLY A 27 17.53 3.84 5.79
C GLY A 27 17.78 3.64 4.31
N ARG A 28 18.53 2.61 4.03
CA ARG A 28 18.77 2.16 2.68
C ARG A 28 18.07 0.84 2.49
N ASP A 29 17.14 0.79 1.56
CA ASP A 29 16.41 -0.44 1.24
C ASP A 29 15.73 -1.04 2.46
N THR A 30 15.13 -0.20 3.30
CA THR A 30 14.51 -0.60 4.55
C THR A 30 13.02 -0.80 4.34
N LYS A 31 12.49 -1.89 4.88
CA LYS A 31 11.08 -2.26 4.77
C LYS A 31 10.35 -1.95 6.06
N TYR A 32 9.18 -1.33 5.92
CA TYR A 32 8.31 -1.00 7.05
C TYR A 32 6.96 -1.67 6.85
N LEU A 33 6.57 -2.49 7.80
CA LEU A 33 5.27 -3.15 7.77
C LEU A 33 4.19 -2.12 8.06
N LEU A 34 3.22 -1.99 7.15
CA LEU A 34 2.05 -1.14 7.35
C LEU A 34 0.94 -1.90 8.06
N THR A 35 0.60 -3.04 7.54
CA THR A 35 -0.42 -3.92 8.11
C THR A 35 -0.31 -5.31 7.52
N ARG A 36 -1.10 -6.24 8.04
CA ARG A 36 -1.27 -7.56 7.46
C ARG A 36 -2.71 -7.77 7.06
N VAL A 37 -2.90 -8.49 5.98
CA VAL A 37 -4.21 -8.83 5.44
C VAL A 37 -4.34 -10.35 5.44
N GLU A 38 -5.43 -10.84 6.04
CA GLU A 38 -5.72 -12.27 6.00
C GLU A 38 -6.53 -12.60 4.75
N VAL A 39 -6.06 -13.57 3.99
CA VAL A 39 -6.77 -14.09 2.83
C VAL A 39 -7.33 -15.46 3.21
N PRO A 40 -8.66 -15.58 3.37
CA PRO A 40 -9.26 -16.86 3.70
C PRO A 40 -9.07 -17.88 2.60
N ALA A 41 -9.04 -19.16 2.98
CA ALA A 41 -8.88 -20.24 2.02
C ALA A 41 -10.00 -20.24 0.99
N GLY A 42 -9.63 -20.35 -0.28
CA GLY A 42 -10.58 -20.36 -1.39
C GLY A 42 -11.16 -18.99 -1.76
N LYS A 43 -10.66 -17.92 -1.16
CA LYS A 43 -11.14 -16.57 -1.41
C LYS A 43 -10.09 -15.70 -2.08
N GLN A 44 -10.56 -14.63 -2.67
CA GLN A 44 -9.69 -13.57 -3.21
C GLN A 44 -9.96 -12.29 -2.45
N VAL A 45 -8.92 -11.53 -2.16
CA VAL A 45 -9.03 -10.26 -1.46
C VAL A 45 -8.39 -9.17 -2.29
N LEU A 46 -9.17 -8.13 -2.57
CA LEU A 46 -8.68 -6.93 -3.20
C LEU A 46 -8.08 -6.01 -2.14
N VAL A 47 -6.87 -5.57 -2.35
CA VAL A 47 -6.17 -4.68 -1.42
C VAL A 47 -5.78 -3.40 -2.15
N ALA A 48 -6.07 -2.26 -1.55
CA ALA A 48 -5.64 -0.96 -2.06
C ALA A 48 -4.99 -0.15 -0.95
N VAL A 49 -3.82 0.39 -1.22
CA VAL A 49 -3.10 1.30 -0.34
C VAL A 49 -3.15 2.68 -0.97
N VAL A 50 -3.65 3.67 -0.24
CA VAL A 50 -3.81 5.03 -0.75
C VAL A 50 -3.38 6.01 0.32
N GLY A 51 -2.57 6.99 -0.03
CA GLY A 51 -2.14 7.98 0.94
C GLY A 51 -1.20 9.02 0.39
N THR A 52 -0.50 9.69 1.28
CA THR A 52 0.46 10.73 0.97
C THR A 52 1.84 10.32 1.43
N PHE A 53 2.80 10.44 0.53
CA PHE A 53 4.19 10.10 0.76
C PHE A 53 5.04 11.37 0.74
N THR A 54 5.91 11.50 1.74
CA THR A 54 6.86 12.61 1.84
C THR A 54 8.26 12.03 2.02
N THR A 55 9.23 12.56 1.30
CA THR A 55 10.61 12.09 1.39
C THR A 55 11.60 13.25 1.35
N THR A 56 12.76 13.06 1.96
CA THR A 56 13.88 13.99 1.88
C THR A 56 14.72 13.78 0.64
N GLN A 57 14.50 12.70 -0.12
CA GLN A 57 15.29 12.33 -1.30
C GLN A 57 14.40 12.28 -2.53
N ALA A 58 14.26 13.41 -3.22
CA ALA A 58 13.33 13.54 -4.33
C ALA A 58 13.54 12.53 -5.46
N SER A 59 14.77 12.19 -5.78
CA SER A 59 15.05 11.30 -6.91
C SER A 59 15.14 9.83 -6.56
N ASN A 60 15.44 9.51 -5.30
CA ASN A 60 15.67 8.12 -4.86
C ASN A 60 14.74 7.66 -3.76
N GLY A 61 13.96 8.58 -3.19
CA GLY A 61 13.09 8.28 -2.07
C GLY A 61 11.66 7.96 -2.48
N ARG A 62 11.45 7.51 -3.71
CA ARG A 62 10.10 7.18 -4.17
C ARG A 62 9.50 6.05 -3.37
N PRO A 63 8.18 6.06 -3.17
CA PRO A 63 7.52 5.00 -2.43
C PRO A 63 7.45 3.72 -3.25
N ASP A 64 7.83 2.64 -2.61
CA ASP A 64 7.61 1.28 -3.08
C ASP A 64 6.66 0.61 -2.12
N PHE A 65 5.59 0.03 -2.64
CA PHE A 65 4.69 -0.79 -1.84
C PHE A 65 4.81 -2.23 -2.28
N ASP A 66 4.98 -3.12 -1.33
CA ASP A 66 5.00 -4.55 -1.56
C ASP A 66 3.76 -5.15 -0.91
N ILE A 67 2.86 -5.66 -1.71
CA ILE A 67 1.62 -6.29 -1.27
C ILE A 67 1.69 -7.75 -1.69
N GLY A 68 2.15 -8.60 -0.76
CA GLY A 68 2.24 -10.02 -1.03
C GLY A 68 3.16 -10.39 -2.20
N GLY A 69 4.22 -9.64 -2.40
CA GLY A 69 5.15 -9.85 -3.51
C GLY A 69 4.91 -8.97 -4.73
N PHE A 70 3.77 -8.30 -4.80
CA PHE A 70 3.52 -7.33 -5.86
C PHE A 70 4.09 -5.98 -5.46
N VAL A 71 5.02 -5.49 -6.25
CA VAL A 71 5.71 -4.23 -5.96
C VAL A 71 5.16 -3.15 -6.88
N SER A 72 4.80 -2.02 -6.30
CA SER A 72 4.29 -0.87 -7.02
C SER A 72 5.07 0.39 -6.65
N TYR A 73 5.30 1.24 -7.62
CA TYR A 73 6.04 2.48 -7.46
C TYR A 73 5.12 3.67 -7.68
N ALA A 74 5.38 4.75 -6.97
CA ALA A 74 4.68 6.00 -7.17
C ALA A 74 5.65 7.10 -7.63
N SER A 75 5.20 8.34 -7.59
CA SER A 75 6.03 9.50 -7.96
C SER A 75 7.29 9.61 -7.11
N THR A 76 8.33 10.17 -7.68
CA THR A 76 9.60 10.42 -7.00
C THR A 76 9.70 11.82 -6.39
N ASP A 77 8.66 12.61 -6.46
CA ASP A 77 8.66 13.94 -5.86
C ASP A 77 8.67 13.86 -4.34
N THR A 78 9.12 14.92 -3.68
CA THR A 78 9.24 14.95 -2.23
C THR A 78 7.90 14.87 -1.52
N ASN A 79 6.85 15.34 -2.15
CA ASN A 79 5.48 15.20 -1.65
C ASN A 79 4.62 14.68 -2.78
N ALA A 80 4.04 13.51 -2.60
CA ALA A 80 3.27 12.89 -3.65
C ALA A 80 2.14 12.05 -3.08
N HIS A 81 1.04 12.02 -3.81
CA HIS A 81 0.01 11.02 -3.57
C HIS A 81 0.54 9.67 -4.04
N ALA A 82 0.36 8.67 -3.23
CA ALA A 82 0.83 7.34 -3.52
C ALA A 82 -0.31 6.34 -3.43
N SER A 83 -0.34 5.40 -4.36
CA SER A 83 -1.33 4.33 -4.33
C SER A 83 -0.75 3.06 -4.93
N ALA A 84 -1.23 1.94 -4.42
CA ALA A 84 -0.92 0.63 -4.95
C ALA A 84 -2.11 -0.30 -4.72
N SER A 85 -2.27 -1.29 -5.57
CA SER A 85 -3.34 -2.26 -5.40
C SER A 85 -2.91 -3.63 -5.91
N ALA A 86 -3.53 -4.66 -5.36
CA ALA A 86 -3.31 -6.03 -5.79
C ALA A 86 -4.53 -6.88 -5.45
N VAL A 87 -4.72 -7.96 -6.18
CA VAL A 87 -5.68 -8.99 -5.84
C VAL A 87 -4.89 -10.17 -5.30
N LEU A 88 -5.16 -10.52 -4.05
CA LEU A 88 -4.48 -11.61 -3.36
C LEU A 88 -5.31 -12.89 -3.49
N THR A 89 -4.68 -13.92 -4.01
CA THR A 89 -5.35 -15.20 -4.29
C THR A 89 -4.84 -16.35 -3.44
N GLN A 90 -3.67 -16.18 -2.84
CA GLN A 90 -3.06 -17.21 -2.01
C GLN A 90 -3.47 -17.01 -0.57
N SER A 91 -4.03 -18.03 0.05
CA SER A 91 -4.49 -17.97 1.44
C SER A 91 -3.35 -17.76 2.43
N GLY A 92 -3.68 -17.14 3.54
CA GLY A 92 -2.76 -16.87 4.64
C GLY A 92 -2.64 -15.39 4.94
N ASP A 93 -1.73 -15.06 5.83
CA ASP A 93 -1.42 -13.67 6.19
C ASP A 93 -0.47 -13.06 5.17
N VAL A 94 -0.89 -11.96 4.61
CA VAL A 94 -0.11 -11.24 3.59
C VAL A 94 0.32 -9.90 4.16
N SER A 95 1.60 -9.61 4.07
CA SER A 95 2.14 -8.34 4.56
C SER A 95 1.98 -7.23 3.52
N VAL A 96 1.58 -6.06 3.99
CA VAL A 96 1.56 -4.83 3.20
C VAL A 96 2.70 -3.97 3.71
N ILE A 97 3.67 -3.72 2.86
CA ILE A 97 4.95 -3.13 3.24
C ILE A 97 5.18 -1.85 2.45
N SER A 98 5.70 -0.83 3.13
CA SER A 98 6.27 0.34 2.50
C SER A 98 7.79 0.26 2.60
N ARG A 99 8.46 0.37 1.46
CA ARG A 99 9.92 0.28 1.42
C ARG A 99 10.52 1.66 1.19
N VAL A 100 11.55 1.98 1.95
CA VAL A 100 12.33 3.19 1.78
C VAL A 100 13.63 2.83 1.07
N ALA A 101 13.83 3.35 -0.13
CA ALA A 101 15.03 3.07 -0.90
C ALA A 101 16.24 3.82 -0.34
N THR A 102 16.06 5.08 0.01
CA THR A 102 17.11 5.92 0.59
C THR A 102 16.48 7.15 1.22
N GLY A 103 17.20 7.80 2.14
CA GLY A 103 16.73 9.00 2.82
C GLY A 103 15.74 8.69 3.94
N THR A 104 15.00 9.71 4.34
CA THR A 104 13.95 9.59 5.34
C THR A 104 12.60 9.84 4.68
N SER A 105 11.65 8.97 4.95
CA SER A 105 10.33 9.02 4.32
C SER A 105 9.23 8.87 5.34
N THR A 106 8.09 9.45 5.04
CA THR A 106 6.87 9.32 5.83
C THR A 106 5.72 8.99 4.88
N PHE A 107 4.94 7.99 5.22
CA PHE A 107 3.72 7.65 4.52
C PHE A 107 2.57 7.67 5.51
N VAL A 108 1.47 8.31 5.14
CA VAL A 108 0.23 8.34 5.90
C VAL A 108 -0.92 8.03 4.94
N GLY A 109 -1.67 7.01 5.25
CA GLY A 109 -2.75 6.62 4.36
C GLY A 109 -3.68 5.58 4.96
N THR A 110 -4.35 4.87 4.08
CA THR A 110 -5.33 3.86 4.44
C THR A 110 -5.13 2.63 3.57
N VAL A 111 -5.30 1.46 4.17
CA VAL A 111 -5.38 0.20 3.44
C VAL A 111 -6.83 -0.24 3.43
N TYR A 112 -7.38 -0.41 2.23
CA TYR A 112 -8.73 -0.91 2.00
C TYR A 112 -8.65 -2.36 1.57
N THR A 113 -9.54 -3.18 2.11
CA THR A 113 -9.64 -4.57 1.70
C THR A 113 -11.08 -4.95 1.44
N ALA A 114 -11.29 -5.79 0.45
CA ALA A 114 -12.60 -6.37 0.16
C ALA A 114 -12.43 -7.80 -0.34
N GLU A 115 -13.22 -8.69 0.22
CA GLU A 115 -13.31 -10.06 -0.28
C GLU A 115 -14.11 -10.06 -1.58
N MET A 116 -13.59 -10.74 -2.58
CA MET A 116 -14.19 -10.79 -3.91
C MET A 116 -15.00 -12.05 -4.14
#